data_0ee54a17d4b9fed59756e98a9c8af4aa
#
_entry.id   0ee54a17d4b9fed59756e98a9c8af4aa
#
_cell.length_a   1.000
_cell.length_b   1.000
_cell.length_c   1.000
_cell.angle_alpha   90.00
_cell.angle_beta   90.00
_cell.angle_gamma   90.00
#
_symmetry.space_group_name_H-M   'P 1'
#
loop_
_entity.id
_entity.type
_entity.pdbx_description
1 polymer ?
#
loop_
_entity_poly.entity_id
_entity_poly.type
_entity_poly.pdbx_seq_one_letter_code
_entity_poly.pdbx_strand_id
1 'polypeptide(L)'
;MALRGVAGRVSAGVPPAHLASAAVEPPSGLQHRLVHGDQEAVVTEVGATLRAYTVGGRPAILGFDVTEHATHARGQLLLPWPGRVGNGRYRWQGVDYQLPLDEEELTNAIHGLVRWSNWTAETPSANRVVMRYRLHPRDGYPFCLDLVASFELADAGLRATLSGTNLSGVPAPFGAGVHPYLAVDGERVDGWRLAVPAETRLRTDSRMLPIGRAPVAGTEFDFREPRVIGSTQLDTAYTDLVCDPDGLTRVSLEAPDGRRLVLWTDSGCPWLVLFSADPLPSDERRRGLAVEPMTCPPDAFRSGEDLIALQPGETATLSWGIDVTGFRP
;
A
#
# COMPACT_ATOMS: atom_id res chain seq x y z
N MET A 1 -73.66 5.54 -17.70
CA MET A 1 -73.47 6.65 -16.75
C MET A 1 -71.95 6.84 -16.64
N ALA A 2 -71.45 7.86 -17.34
CA ALA A 2 -70.02 8.07 -17.55
C ALA A 2 -69.50 9.07 -16.51
N LEU A 3 -68.45 8.69 -15.79
CA LEU A 3 -67.70 9.59 -14.92
C LEU A 3 -66.45 10.11 -15.66
N ARG A 4 -66.43 11.39 -15.90
CA ARG A 4 -65.33 12.15 -16.51
C ARG A 4 -64.21 12.35 -15.47
N GLY A 5 -62.98 11.88 -15.77
CA GLY A 5 -61.79 12.21 -15.02
C GLY A 5 -61.27 13.61 -15.35
N VAL A 6 -60.99 14.40 -14.32
CA VAL A 6 -60.33 15.71 -14.42
C VAL A 6 -58.82 15.50 -14.38
N ALA A 7 -58.13 15.79 -15.48
CA ALA A 7 -56.69 15.80 -15.54
C ALA A 7 -56.13 17.12 -14.94
N GLY A 8 -55.61 17.03 -13.72
CA GLY A 8 -54.83 18.10 -13.10
C GLY A 8 -53.45 18.21 -13.75
N ARG A 9 -53.13 19.33 -14.37
CA ARG A 9 -51.77 19.69 -14.81
C ARG A 9 -50.89 19.94 -13.60
N VAL A 10 -49.89 19.06 -13.39
CA VAL A 10 -48.81 19.33 -12.46
C VAL A 10 -47.85 20.31 -13.14
N SER A 11 -47.80 21.54 -12.64
CA SER A 11 -46.83 22.57 -13.03
C SER A 11 -45.45 22.10 -12.61
N ALA A 12 -44.56 21.88 -13.58
CA ALA A 12 -43.16 21.63 -13.31
C ALA A 12 -42.55 22.93 -12.72
N GLY A 13 -42.30 22.91 -11.42
CA GLY A 13 -41.59 23.99 -10.74
C GLY A 13 -40.16 24.07 -11.27
N VAL A 14 -39.76 25.27 -11.73
CA VAL A 14 -38.37 25.59 -12.09
C VAL A 14 -37.53 25.41 -10.82
N PRO A 15 -36.44 24.61 -10.84
CA PRO A 15 -35.57 24.49 -9.68
C PRO A 15 -34.90 25.84 -9.40
N PRO A 16 -34.67 26.21 -8.13
CA PRO A 16 -34.09 27.49 -7.77
C PRO A 16 -32.65 27.60 -8.31
N ALA A 17 -32.36 28.74 -8.94
CA ALA A 17 -31.15 29.05 -9.72
C ALA A 17 -29.86 29.31 -8.87
N HIS A 18 -29.68 28.71 -7.71
CA HIS A 18 -28.48 28.90 -6.87
C HIS A 18 -28.05 27.66 -6.09
N LEU A 19 -28.13 26.49 -6.70
CA LEU A 19 -27.14 25.44 -6.35
C LEU A 19 -25.88 25.84 -7.10
N ALA A 20 -25.03 26.69 -6.47
CA ALA A 20 -23.64 26.76 -6.83
C ALA A 20 -23.17 25.29 -6.89
N SER A 21 -22.56 24.89 -8.02
CA SER A 21 -21.99 23.55 -8.18
C SER A 21 -21.10 23.31 -6.95
N ALA A 22 -21.57 22.56 -5.99
CA ALA A 22 -20.73 22.11 -4.90
C ALA A 22 -19.55 21.40 -5.56
N ALA A 23 -18.34 21.86 -5.29
CA ALA A 23 -17.15 21.19 -5.81
C ALA A 23 -17.27 19.71 -5.42
N VAL A 24 -17.22 18.83 -6.41
CA VAL A 24 -17.31 17.39 -6.16
C VAL A 24 -16.11 17.03 -5.33
N GLU A 25 -16.33 16.48 -4.13
CA GLU A 25 -15.25 16.05 -3.26
C GLU A 25 -14.50 14.89 -3.92
N PRO A 26 -13.15 14.92 -3.93
CA PRO A 26 -12.37 13.82 -4.47
C PRO A 26 -12.72 12.49 -3.78
N PRO A 27 -12.81 11.36 -4.51
CA PRO A 27 -13.10 10.04 -3.92
C PRO A 27 -12.10 9.61 -2.85
N SER A 28 -10.88 10.18 -2.88
CA SER A 28 -9.82 9.95 -1.89
C SER A 28 -9.77 11.00 -0.77
N GLY A 29 -10.78 11.89 -0.69
CA GLY A 29 -10.91 12.93 0.34
C GLY A 29 -9.89 14.07 0.18
N LEU A 30 -9.56 14.73 1.27
CA LEU A 30 -8.58 15.83 1.30
C LEU A 30 -7.22 15.37 0.78
N GLN A 31 -6.55 16.29 0.03
CA GLN A 31 -5.26 16.05 -0.60
C GLN A 31 -4.17 16.85 0.12
N HIS A 32 -3.27 16.18 0.83
CA HIS A 32 -2.15 16.80 1.53
C HIS A 32 -0.93 16.83 0.62
N ARG A 33 -0.69 17.99 0.01
CA ARG A 33 0.45 18.23 -0.89
C ARG A 33 1.70 18.56 -0.10
N LEU A 34 2.80 17.84 -0.38
CA LEU A 34 4.13 18.05 0.17
C LEU A 34 5.05 18.51 -0.95
N VAL A 35 5.96 19.45 -0.64
CA VAL A 35 6.93 20.00 -1.60
C VAL A 35 8.29 20.14 -0.94
N HIS A 36 9.35 19.70 -1.64
CA HIS A 36 10.74 19.93 -1.24
C HIS A 36 11.63 20.00 -2.49
N GLY A 37 12.17 21.18 -2.78
CA GLY A 37 12.94 21.41 -4.01
C GLY A 37 12.10 21.14 -5.25
N ASP A 38 12.53 20.20 -6.10
CA ASP A 38 11.85 19.74 -7.29
C ASP A 38 10.93 18.54 -7.07
N GLN A 39 10.76 18.14 -5.81
CA GLN A 39 9.93 17.01 -5.41
C GLN A 39 8.55 17.46 -4.98
N GLU A 40 7.54 16.70 -5.37
CA GLU A 40 6.16 16.87 -4.92
C GLU A 40 5.53 15.51 -4.62
N ALA A 41 4.90 15.38 -3.44
CA ALA A 41 4.11 14.21 -3.09
C ALA A 41 2.72 14.63 -2.65
N VAL A 42 1.74 13.72 -2.82
CA VAL A 42 0.37 13.91 -2.35
C VAL A 42 -0.03 12.70 -1.52
N VAL A 43 -0.43 12.97 -0.28
CA VAL A 43 -1.01 11.98 0.64
C VAL A 43 -2.49 12.29 0.81
N THR A 44 -3.35 11.29 0.71
CA THR A 44 -4.80 11.47 0.77
C THR A 44 -5.36 11.23 2.17
N GLU A 45 -6.50 11.83 2.47
CA GLU A 45 -7.27 11.58 3.69
C GLU A 45 -7.71 10.12 3.79
N VAL A 46 -8.25 9.57 2.68
CA VAL A 46 -8.68 8.17 2.64
C VAL A 46 -7.47 7.26 2.59
N GLY A 47 -7.32 6.41 3.60
CA GLY A 47 -6.27 5.41 3.71
C GLY A 47 -4.87 5.95 4.04
N ALA A 48 -4.69 7.27 4.24
CA ALA A 48 -3.38 7.93 4.27
C ALA A 48 -2.51 7.49 3.07
N THR A 49 -3.13 7.41 1.90
CA THR A 49 -2.56 6.82 0.68
C THR A 49 -1.55 7.76 0.04
N LEU A 50 -0.37 7.27 -0.31
CA LEU A 50 0.59 7.99 -1.16
C LEU A 50 0.08 7.98 -2.61
N ARG A 51 -0.76 8.99 -2.96
CA ARG A 51 -1.44 9.07 -4.27
C ARG A 51 -0.50 9.42 -5.41
N ALA A 52 0.43 10.31 -5.17
CA ALA A 52 1.37 10.79 -6.19
C ALA A 52 2.73 11.11 -5.55
N TYR A 53 3.78 10.89 -6.32
CA TYR A 53 5.13 11.36 -6.01
C TYR A 53 5.86 11.63 -7.32
N THR A 54 6.32 12.87 -7.49
CA THR A 54 7.01 13.34 -8.70
C THR A 54 8.33 14.03 -8.33
N VAL A 55 9.29 13.98 -9.26
CA VAL A 55 10.59 14.68 -9.17
C VAL A 55 10.83 15.40 -10.48
N GLY A 56 11.00 16.72 -10.43
CA GLY A 56 11.12 17.54 -11.64
C GLY A 56 9.90 17.40 -12.57
N GLY A 57 8.70 17.18 -11.99
CA GLY A 57 7.45 16.93 -12.72
C GLY A 57 7.29 15.52 -13.30
N ARG A 58 8.27 14.61 -13.10
CA ARG A 58 8.21 13.23 -13.59
C ARG A 58 7.75 12.28 -12.48
N PRO A 59 6.80 11.34 -12.76
CA PRO A 59 6.37 10.37 -11.79
C PRO A 59 7.49 9.44 -11.31
N ALA A 60 7.65 9.30 -10.00
CA ALA A 60 8.49 8.29 -9.35
C ALA A 60 7.68 7.09 -8.86
N ILE A 61 6.35 7.24 -8.79
CA ILE A 61 5.40 6.16 -8.53
C ILE A 61 4.27 6.18 -9.54
N LEU A 62 3.66 5.03 -9.79
CA LEU A 62 2.37 4.93 -10.48
C LEU A 62 1.27 5.37 -9.52
N GLY A 63 0.86 6.61 -9.65
CA GLY A 63 -0.23 7.19 -8.88
C GLY A 63 -1.60 6.96 -9.52
N PHE A 64 -2.57 7.78 -9.09
CA PHE A 64 -3.91 7.83 -9.69
C PHE A 64 -4.42 9.27 -9.69
N ASP A 65 -5.41 9.58 -10.55
CA ASP A 65 -5.95 10.92 -10.66
C ASP A 65 -6.73 11.32 -9.41
N VAL A 66 -6.86 12.64 -9.17
CA VAL A 66 -7.61 13.17 -8.03
C VAL A 66 -9.10 12.81 -8.08
N THR A 67 -9.63 12.53 -9.26
CA THR A 67 -11.01 12.10 -9.50
C THR A 67 -11.23 10.60 -9.34
N GLU A 68 -10.17 9.85 -9.08
CA GLU A 68 -10.18 8.39 -8.90
C GLU A 68 -9.97 8.02 -7.42
N HIS A 69 -10.34 6.79 -7.08
CA HIS A 69 -9.92 6.14 -5.84
C HIS A 69 -8.75 5.18 -6.11
N ALA A 70 -8.01 4.81 -5.06
CA ALA A 70 -6.94 3.83 -5.19
C ALA A 70 -7.50 2.48 -5.66
N THR A 71 -7.01 1.97 -6.79
CA THR A 71 -7.24 0.60 -7.24
C THR A 71 -5.99 -0.23 -6.99
N HIS A 72 -6.14 -1.57 -6.86
CA HIS A 72 -5.01 -2.49 -6.70
C HIS A 72 -4.05 -2.12 -5.56
N ALA A 73 -4.60 -1.55 -4.48
CA ALA A 73 -3.87 -1.08 -3.30
C ALA A 73 -2.78 -0.02 -3.57
N ARG A 74 -2.77 0.65 -4.73
CA ARG A 74 -1.76 1.66 -5.10
C ARG A 74 -1.54 2.70 -4.01
N GLY A 75 -0.32 2.72 -3.44
CA GLY A 75 0.11 3.65 -2.42
C GLY A 75 -0.55 3.48 -1.04
N GLN A 76 -1.39 2.46 -0.83
CA GLN A 76 -2.13 2.24 0.40
C GLN A 76 -1.27 1.65 1.52
N LEU A 77 -1.70 1.89 2.77
CA LEU A 77 -1.16 1.32 3.98
C LEU A 77 -1.90 0.02 4.31
N LEU A 78 -1.17 -1.02 4.65
CA LEU A 78 -1.68 -2.38 4.86
C LEU A 78 -1.65 -2.71 6.35
N LEU A 79 -2.74 -2.38 7.05
CA LEU A 79 -2.88 -2.49 8.50
C LEU A 79 -4.25 -3.07 8.90
N PRO A 80 -4.34 -3.88 9.95
CA PRO A 80 -3.29 -4.41 10.82
C PRO A 80 -2.66 -5.72 10.33
N TRP A 81 -2.79 -6.07 9.06
CA TRP A 81 -2.06 -7.14 8.40
C TRP A 81 -1.79 -6.80 6.93
N PRO A 82 -0.58 -7.08 6.40
CA PRO A 82 -0.31 -7.02 4.99
C PRO A 82 -0.65 -8.36 4.31
N GLY A 83 -0.86 -8.34 3.00
CA GLY A 83 -1.15 -9.55 2.23
C GLY A 83 -2.47 -10.22 2.61
N ARG A 84 -2.57 -11.51 2.30
CA ARG A 84 -3.79 -12.32 2.42
C ARG A 84 -3.90 -13.02 3.76
N VAL A 85 -5.14 -13.27 4.22
CA VAL A 85 -5.47 -14.21 5.30
C VAL A 85 -6.49 -15.19 4.73
N GLY A 86 -6.10 -16.46 4.63
CA GLY A 86 -6.89 -17.51 4.01
C GLY A 86 -8.25 -17.72 4.69
N ASN A 87 -9.34 -17.71 3.91
CA ASN A 87 -10.74 -17.73 4.37
C ASN A 87 -11.09 -16.57 5.33
N GLY A 88 -10.23 -15.57 5.50
CA GLY A 88 -10.38 -14.55 6.52
C GLY A 88 -10.39 -15.09 7.95
N ARG A 89 -9.95 -16.32 8.17
CA ARG A 89 -10.01 -16.97 9.50
C ARG A 89 -8.64 -17.02 10.13
N TYR A 90 -8.59 -16.67 11.42
CA TYR A 90 -7.37 -16.83 12.22
C TYR A 90 -7.73 -17.17 13.66
N ARG A 91 -6.73 -17.71 14.38
CA ARG A 91 -6.84 -18.02 15.80
C ARG A 91 -5.85 -17.19 16.59
N TRP A 92 -6.36 -16.47 17.59
CA TRP A 92 -5.53 -15.64 18.46
C TRP A 92 -5.85 -15.92 19.92
N GLN A 93 -4.84 -16.26 20.72
CA GLN A 93 -4.99 -16.59 22.15
C GLN A 93 -6.14 -17.58 22.44
N GLY A 94 -6.29 -18.59 21.59
CA GLY A 94 -7.28 -19.63 21.75
C GLY A 94 -8.69 -19.29 21.22
N VAL A 95 -8.93 -18.07 20.76
CA VAL A 95 -10.22 -17.61 20.18
C VAL A 95 -10.11 -17.60 18.65
N ASP A 96 -11.15 -18.11 17.98
CA ASP A 96 -11.27 -18.10 16.52
C ASP A 96 -11.99 -16.83 16.07
N TYR A 97 -11.43 -16.16 15.05
CA TYR A 97 -11.95 -14.92 14.47
C TYR A 97 -12.21 -15.05 12.99
N GLN A 98 -13.18 -14.30 12.48
CA GLN A 98 -13.53 -14.20 11.07
C GLN A 98 -13.43 -12.75 10.60
N LEU A 99 -12.48 -12.47 9.74
CA LEU A 99 -12.33 -11.18 9.04
C LEU A 99 -13.30 -11.10 7.86
N PRO A 100 -13.67 -9.89 7.41
CA PRO A 100 -14.37 -9.70 6.15
C PRO A 100 -13.58 -10.32 4.99
N LEU A 101 -14.27 -10.93 4.04
CA LEU A 101 -13.68 -11.44 2.80
C LEU A 101 -13.80 -10.33 1.75
N ASP A 102 -12.72 -9.66 1.44
CA ASP A 102 -12.66 -8.56 0.47
C ASP A 102 -11.84 -8.91 -0.79
N GLU A 103 -11.37 -10.15 -0.88
CA GLU A 103 -10.89 -10.82 -2.09
C GLU A 103 -11.76 -12.06 -2.33
N GLU A 104 -13.01 -11.85 -2.76
CA GLU A 104 -14.05 -12.89 -2.83
C GLU A 104 -13.66 -14.04 -3.77
N GLU A 105 -13.06 -13.74 -4.93
CA GLU A 105 -12.66 -14.71 -5.95
C GLU A 105 -11.68 -15.76 -5.39
N LEU A 106 -10.79 -15.36 -4.51
CA LEU A 106 -9.82 -16.23 -3.84
C LEU A 106 -10.25 -16.61 -2.41
N THR A 107 -11.39 -16.11 -1.95
CA THR A 107 -11.94 -16.38 -0.61
C THR A 107 -10.93 -15.98 0.49
N ASN A 108 -10.32 -14.79 0.38
CA ASN A 108 -9.36 -14.27 1.35
C ASN A 108 -9.84 -12.92 1.94
N ALA A 109 -9.38 -12.60 3.14
CA ALA A 109 -9.26 -11.23 3.59
C ALA A 109 -7.90 -10.69 3.13
N ILE A 110 -7.82 -9.42 2.68
CA ILE A 110 -6.58 -8.89 2.11
C ILE A 110 -6.29 -7.46 2.58
N HIS A 111 -5.04 -7.19 2.95
CA HIS A 111 -4.48 -5.85 3.18
C HIS A 111 -5.13 -5.03 4.30
N GLY A 112 -5.67 -5.69 5.31
CA GLY A 112 -6.10 -5.02 6.54
C GLY A 112 -7.44 -4.31 6.47
N LEU A 113 -7.63 -3.32 7.36
CA LEU A 113 -8.94 -2.72 7.65
C LEU A 113 -8.99 -1.20 7.45
N VAL A 114 -7.89 -0.57 7.03
CA VAL A 114 -7.75 0.90 7.08
C VAL A 114 -7.64 1.58 5.72
N ARG A 115 -7.58 0.80 4.65
CA ARG A 115 -7.38 1.31 3.27
C ARG A 115 -8.44 2.32 2.83
N TRP A 116 -9.66 2.22 3.37
CA TRP A 116 -10.81 3.03 3.02
C TRP A 116 -11.30 3.89 4.20
N SER A 117 -10.48 4.04 5.24
CA SER A 117 -10.81 4.85 6.40
C SER A 117 -10.34 6.28 6.23
N ASN A 118 -11.08 7.24 6.80
CA ASN A 118 -10.64 8.63 6.83
C ASN A 118 -9.62 8.83 7.94
N TRP A 119 -8.44 9.26 7.57
CA TRP A 119 -7.35 9.61 8.47
C TRP A 119 -7.34 11.13 8.69
N THR A 120 -6.93 11.56 9.86
CA THR A 120 -6.81 12.97 10.19
C THR A 120 -5.37 13.41 10.08
N ALA A 121 -5.11 14.50 9.34
CA ALA A 121 -3.80 15.11 9.28
C ALA A 121 -3.53 15.94 10.54
N GLU A 122 -2.39 15.72 11.17
CA GLU A 122 -1.87 16.56 12.25
C GLU A 122 -0.88 17.58 11.66
N THR A 123 -1.07 18.85 11.97
CA THR A 123 -0.18 19.99 11.67
C THR A 123 0.73 19.79 10.44
N PRO A 124 0.20 19.82 9.22
CA PRO A 124 0.99 19.65 8.00
C PRO A 124 1.98 20.81 7.83
N SER A 125 3.20 20.51 7.38
CA SER A 125 4.17 21.51 6.92
C SER A 125 4.34 21.44 5.41
N ALA A 126 5.20 22.30 4.85
CA ALA A 126 5.41 22.31 3.40
C ALA A 126 5.92 20.97 2.85
N ASN A 127 6.75 20.24 3.62
CA ASN A 127 7.40 19.00 3.18
C ASN A 127 7.04 17.77 4.02
N ARG A 128 6.11 17.91 5.01
CA ARG A 128 5.77 16.80 5.91
C ARG A 128 4.29 16.81 6.27
N VAL A 129 3.69 15.61 6.35
CA VAL A 129 2.38 15.36 6.94
C VAL A 129 2.44 14.16 7.88
N VAL A 130 1.72 14.26 8.99
CA VAL A 130 1.46 13.15 9.91
C VAL A 130 -0.03 12.84 9.85
N MET A 131 -0.36 11.61 9.53
CA MET A 131 -1.73 11.11 9.43
C MET A 131 -2.01 10.19 10.61
N ARG A 132 -3.16 10.36 11.26
CA ARG A 132 -3.57 9.53 12.41
C ARG A 132 -4.94 8.90 12.17
N TYR A 133 -5.06 7.65 12.56
CA TYR A 133 -6.34 6.94 12.57
C TYR A 133 -6.45 6.05 13.81
N ARG A 134 -7.62 6.05 14.44
CA ARG A 134 -7.94 5.12 15.52
C ARG A 134 -8.81 3.99 14.99
N LEU A 135 -8.22 2.80 14.91
CA LEU A 135 -8.95 1.59 14.60
C LEU A 135 -9.67 1.11 15.87
N HIS A 136 -10.98 1.30 15.91
CA HIS A 136 -11.80 0.76 16.99
C HIS A 136 -12.09 -0.73 16.80
N PRO A 137 -12.36 -1.47 17.90
CA PRO A 137 -12.80 -2.87 17.83
C PRO A 137 -13.95 -3.06 16.85
N ARG A 138 -13.86 -4.12 16.05
CA ARG A 138 -14.91 -4.50 15.10
C ARG A 138 -14.99 -6.02 14.94
N ASP A 139 -16.02 -6.51 14.26
CA ASP A 139 -16.16 -7.92 13.95
C ASP A 139 -14.90 -8.45 13.27
N GLY A 140 -14.42 -9.59 13.74
CA GLY A 140 -13.20 -10.23 13.26
C GLY A 140 -11.89 -9.63 13.80
N TYR A 141 -11.88 -8.39 14.33
CA TYR A 141 -10.70 -7.76 14.93
C TYR A 141 -11.08 -6.90 16.14
N PRO A 142 -11.32 -7.50 17.32
CA PRO A 142 -11.83 -6.80 18.50
C PRO A 142 -10.76 -6.04 19.30
N PHE A 143 -9.77 -5.46 18.61
CA PHE A 143 -8.67 -4.72 19.25
C PHE A 143 -8.72 -3.25 18.84
N CYS A 144 -8.29 -2.37 19.76
CA CYS A 144 -8.17 -0.94 19.51
C CYS A 144 -6.72 -0.57 19.25
N LEU A 145 -6.46 0.05 18.10
CA LEU A 145 -5.12 0.52 17.74
C LEU A 145 -5.12 2.04 17.49
N ASP A 146 -4.08 2.72 17.94
CA ASP A 146 -3.74 4.07 17.49
C ASP A 146 -2.70 3.96 16.38
N LEU A 147 -3.05 4.37 15.17
CA LEU A 147 -2.24 4.22 13.98
C LEU A 147 -1.74 5.59 13.54
N VAL A 148 -0.44 5.68 13.26
CA VAL A 148 0.21 6.91 12.79
C VAL A 148 1.07 6.62 11.57
N ALA A 149 0.88 7.42 10.52
CA ALA A 149 1.73 7.41 9.34
C ALA A 149 2.32 8.80 9.12
N SER A 150 3.63 8.92 8.97
CA SER A 150 4.26 10.18 8.61
C SER A 150 4.95 10.06 7.26
N PHE A 151 4.85 11.13 6.46
CA PHE A 151 5.49 11.25 5.16
C PHE A 151 6.27 12.56 5.15
N GLU A 152 7.52 12.50 4.70
CA GLU A 152 8.40 13.65 4.65
C GLU A 152 9.26 13.62 3.39
N LEU A 153 9.34 14.74 2.69
CA LEU A 153 10.28 14.95 1.58
C LEU A 153 11.57 15.59 2.09
N ALA A 154 12.71 15.02 1.68
CA ALA A 154 14.06 15.50 1.96
C ALA A 154 14.91 15.46 0.69
N ASP A 155 16.16 15.92 0.75
CA ASP A 155 17.05 16.01 -0.42
C ASP A 155 17.21 14.66 -1.15
N ALA A 156 17.30 13.56 -0.41
CA ALA A 156 17.46 12.22 -0.95
C ALA A 156 16.15 11.63 -1.52
N GLY A 157 14.99 12.15 -1.12
CA GLY A 157 13.70 11.60 -1.55
C GLY A 157 12.65 11.57 -0.46
N LEU A 158 11.67 10.68 -0.63
CA LEU A 158 10.59 10.43 0.32
C LEU A 158 11.07 9.53 1.46
N ARG A 159 10.79 9.94 2.69
CA ARG A 159 10.87 9.12 3.90
C ARG A 159 9.49 8.97 4.51
N ALA A 160 9.15 7.76 4.94
CA ALA A 160 7.90 7.49 5.63
C ALA A 160 8.11 6.57 6.83
N THR A 161 7.29 6.76 7.88
CA THR A 161 7.18 5.84 9.01
C THR A 161 5.74 5.46 9.22
N LEU A 162 5.50 4.23 9.65
CA LEU A 162 4.19 3.70 9.97
C LEU A 162 4.26 3.02 11.32
N SER A 163 3.40 3.41 12.25
CA SER A 163 3.36 2.82 13.59
C SER A 163 1.94 2.46 14.02
N GLY A 164 1.85 1.43 14.86
CA GLY A 164 0.63 1.00 15.52
C GLY A 164 0.86 0.80 17.00
N THR A 165 0.05 1.44 17.83
CA THR A 165 0.06 1.29 19.30
C THR A 165 -1.19 0.53 19.73
N ASN A 166 -1.03 -0.53 20.52
CA ASN A 166 -2.16 -1.27 21.08
C ASN A 166 -2.78 -0.51 22.26
N LEU A 167 -4.02 -0.05 22.09
CA LEU A 167 -4.82 0.60 23.14
C LEU A 167 -5.80 -0.36 23.83
N SER A 168 -5.78 -1.65 23.50
CA SER A 168 -6.59 -2.66 24.18
C SER A 168 -5.94 -3.07 25.49
N GLY A 169 -6.75 -3.63 26.40
CA GLY A 169 -6.26 -4.24 27.65
C GLY A 169 -5.67 -5.65 27.48
N VAL A 170 -5.56 -6.17 26.26
CA VAL A 170 -5.05 -7.49 25.92
C VAL A 170 -4.09 -7.41 24.72
N PRO A 171 -3.19 -8.37 24.54
CA PRO A 171 -2.30 -8.40 23.36
C PRO A 171 -3.10 -8.48 22.05
N ALA A 172 -2.71 -7.68 21.06
CA ALA A 172 -3.32 -7.65 19.73
C ALA A 172 -2.39 -8.22 18.67
N PRO A 173 -2.88 -9.07 17.72
CA PRO A 173 -2.09 -9.49 16.59
C PRO A 173 -1.91 -8.31 15.63
N PHE A 174 -0.68 -8.06 15.18
CA PHE A 174 -0.36 -6.91 14.36
C PHE A 174 0.67 -7.26 13.29
N GLY A 175 0.41 -6.78 12.10
CA GLY A 175 1.36 -6.71 11.00
C GLY A 175 1.13 -5.42 10.21
N ALA A 176 2.16 -4.93 9.57
CA ALA A 176 2.13 -3.70 8.80
C ALA A 176 2.85 -3.85 7.47
N GLY A 177 2.39 -3.14 6.46
CA GLY A 177 3.03 -3.05 5.17
C GLY A 177 2.59 -1.81 4.40
N VAL A 178 3.24 -1.57 3.27
CA VAL A 178 2.94 -0.46 2.35
C VAL A 178 3.00 -0.95 0.91
N HIS A 179 2.26 -0.31 -0.01
CA HIS A 179 2.08 -0.81 -1.38
C HIS A 179 2.41 0.25 -2.46
N PRO A 180 3.60 0.90 -2.42
CA PRO A 180 4.00 1.82 -3.46
C PRO A 180 4.33 1.07 -4.75
N TYR A 181 3.89 1.60 -5.90
CA TYR A 181 4.29 1.12 -7.21
C TYR A 181 5.36 2.07 -7.75
N LEU A 182 6.61 1.64 -7.79
CA LEU A 182 7.67 2.40 -8.42
C LEU A 182 7.42 2.50 -9.93
N ALA A 183 7.57 3.69 -10.49
CA ALA A 183 7.31 3.93 -11.91
C ALA A 183 8.27 4.98 -12.46
N VAL A 184 8.64 4.84 -13.73
CA VAL A 184 9.39 5.83 -14.47
C VAL A 184 8.60 6.18 -15.74
N ASP A 185 7.96 7.33 -15.68
CA ASP A 185 7.34 8.08 -16.78
C ASP A 185 6.87 7.27 -18.00
N GLY A 186 5.69 6.65 -17.88
CA GLY A 186 4.96 6.05 -18.99
C GLY A 186 5.48 4.73 -19.54
N GLU A 187 6.67 4.28 -19.14
CA GLU A 187 7.26 3.04 -19.61
C GLU A 187 6.77 1.82 -18.83
N ARG A 188 6.83 0.66 -19.48
CA ARG A 188 6.57 -0.63 -18.84
C ARG A 188 7.83 -1.14 -18.16
N VAL A 189 7.64 -1.83 -17.04
CA VAL A 189 8.75 -2.40 -16.24
C VAL A 189 9.55 -3.49 -16.97
N ASP A 190 9.10 -3.93 -18.12
CA ASP A 190 9.76 -5.00 -18.90
C ASP A 190 11.24 -4.72 -19.21
N GLY A 191 11.55 -3.48 -19.58
CA GLY A 191 12.92 -3.05 -19.91
C GLY A 191 13.77 -2.65 -18.71
N TRP A 192 13.21 -2.64 -17.49
CA TRP A 192 13.91 -2.13 -16.32
C TRP A 192 14.79 -3.17 -15.67
N ARG A 193 15.92 -2.72 -15.14
CA ARG A 193 16.80 -3.56 -14.32
C ARG A 193 16.36 -3.50 -12.87
N LEU A 194 16.13 -4.67 -12.29
CA LEU A 194 15.72 -4.83 -10.88
C LEU A 194 16.84 -5.50 -10.10
N ALA A 195 17.11 -5.02 -8.88
CA ALA A 195 17.92 -5.72 -7.90
C ALA A 195 17.14 -5.84 -6.57
N VAL A 196 17.11 -7.06 -6.04
CA VAL A 196 16.43 -7.42 -4.78
C VAL A 196 17.39 -8.22 -3.93
N PRO A 197 17.88 -7.73 -2.79
CA PRO A 197 18.83 -8.42 -1.93
C PRO A 197 18.13 -9.47 -1.04
N ALA A 198 17.57 -10.52 -1.64
CA ALA A 198 16.83 -11.57 -0.94
C ALA A 198 17.30 -12.96 -1.37
N GLU A 199 17.47 -13.87 -0.42
CA GLU A 199 17.92 -15.23 -0.68
C GLU A 199 16.77 -16.23 -0.88
N THR A 200 15.61 -15.93 -0.32
CA THR A 200 14.47 -16.86 -0.25
C THR A 200 13.19 -16.18 -0.73
N ARG A 201 12.33 -16.96 -1.36
CA ARG A 201 10.95 -16.56 -1.71
C ARG A 201 9.91 -17.53 -1.15
N LEU A 202 8.68 -17.07 -0.97
CA LEU A 202 7.55 -17.95 -0.74
C LEU A 202 7.04 -18.52 -2.07
N ARG A 203 6.62 -19.78 -2.02
CA ARG A 203 5.78 -20.41 -3.02
C ARG A 203 4.34 -20.34 -2.55
N THR A 204 3.43 -20.09 -3.46
CA THR A 204 2.00 -19.97 -3.18
C THR A 204 1.19 -21.01 -3.94
N ASP A 205 0.00 -21.32 -3.42
CA ASP A 205 -1.02 -22.11 -4.12
C ASP A 205 -1.83 -21.23 -5.10
N SER A 206 -2.89 -21.80 -5.70
CA SER A 206 -3.78 -21.08 -6.62
C SER A 206 -4.61 -19.97 -5.96
N ARG A 207 -4.64 -19.90 -4.63
CA ARG A 207 -5.27 -18.85 -3.84
C ARG A 207 -4.28 -17.79 -3.36
N MET A 208 -3.06 -17.86 -3.85
CA MET A 208 -1.94 -17.00 -3.44
C MET A 208 -1.59 -17.11 -1.95
N LEU A 209 -1.90 -18.26 -1.33
CA LEU A 209 -1.53 -18.55 0.05
C LEU A 209 -0.19 -19.31 0.11
N PRO A 210 0.68 -19.02 1.09
CA PRO A 210 1.98 -19.68 1.23
C PRO A 210 1.87 -21.19 1.40
N ILE A 211 2.66 -21.95 0.61
CA ILE A 211 2.79 -23.40 0.71
C ILE A 211 4.23 -23.86 0.99
N GLY A 212 5.14 -22.93 1.22
CA GLY A 212 6.53 -23.22 1.56
C GLY A 212 7.50 -22.19 1.01
N ARG A 213 8.76 -22.35 1.39
CA ARG A 213 9.87 -21.50 0.96
C ARG A 213 10.70 -22.17 -0.12
N ALA A 214 11.37 -21.37 -0.93
CA ALA A 214 12.34 -21.83 -1.93
C ALA A 214 13.47 -20.81 -2.09
N PRO A 215 14.72 -21.23 -2.36
CA PRO A 215 15.79 -20.29 -2.70
C PRO A 215 15.45 -19.57 -4.00
N VAL A 216 15.93 -18.33 -4.14
CA VAL A 216 15.85 -17.60 -5.41
C VAL A 216 16.94 -18.02 -6.39
N ALA A 217 18.08 -18.48 -5.87
CA ALA A 217 19.29 -18.82 -6.64
C ALA A 217 18.99 -19.71 -7.84
N GLY A 218 19.41 -19.25 -9.04
CA GLY A 218 19.28 -20.02 -10.27
C GLY A 218 17.85 -20.09 -10.84
N THR A 219 16.92 -19.29 -10.33
CA THR A 219 15.54 -19.22 -10.82
C THR A 219 15.27 -17.89 -11.54
N GLU A 220 14.13 -17.78 -12.19
CA GLU A 220 13.63 -16.53 -12.76
C GLU A 220 13.33 -15.45 -11.70
N PHE A 221 13.30 -15.80 -10.42
CA PHE A 221 13.10 -14.90 -9.30
C PHE A 221 14.39 -14.40 -8.67
N ASP A 222 15.56 -14.79 -9.21
CA ASP A 222 16.87 -14.37 -8.72
C ASP A 222 17.23 -12.97 -9.27
N PHE A 223 17.02 -11.97 -8.43
CA PHE A 223 17.38 -10.56 -8.69
C PHE A 223 18.45 -10.04 -7.73
N ARG A 224 19.24 -10.93 -7.10
CA ARG A 224 20.34 -10.52 -6.22
C ARG A 224 21.38 -9.70 -6.96
N GLU A 225 21.63 -10.06 -8.22
CA GLU A 225 22.38 -9.22 -9.16
C GLU A 225 21.42 -8.45 -10.07
N PRO A 226 21.68 -7.16 -10.36
CA PRO A 226 20.82 -6.34 -11.19
C PRO A 226 20.60 -6.98 -12.56
N ARG A 227 19.37 -7.29 -12.91
CA ARG A 227 19.01 -7.82 -14.25
C ARG A 227 17.67 -7.28 -14.74
N VAL A 228 17.46 -7.33 -16.05
CA VAL A 228 16.22 -6.92 -16.70
C VAL A 228 15.07 -7.82 -16.23
N ILE A 229 13.93 -7.21 -15.88
CA ILE A 229 12.71 -7.91 -15.47
C ILE A 229 12.21 -8.79 -16.63
N GLY A 230 12.21 -8.26 -17.86
CA GLY A 230 11.74 -8.97 -19.04
C GLY A 230 10.30 -9.44 -18.88
N SER A 231 10.06 -10.69 -19.26
CA SER A 231 8.75 -11.33 -19.14
C SER A 231 8.48 -12.00 -17.77
N THR A 232 9.39 -11.89 -16.80
CA THR A 232 9.20 -12.46 -15.48
C THR A 232 7.96 -11.83 -14.84
N GLN A 233 7.01 -12.66 -14.44
CA GLN A 233 5.81 -12.25 -13.73
C GLN A 233 6.06 -12.35 -12.23
N LEU A 234 5.86 -11.24 -11.53
CA LEU A 234 6.05 -11.13 -10.09
C LEU A 234 4.70 -10.94 -9.40
N ASP A 235 4.40 -11.79 -8.46
CA ASP A 235 3.48 -11.67 -7.34
C ASP A 235 4.08 -12.56 -6.24
N THR A 236 5.19 -12.11 -5.67
CA THR A 236 6.11 -12.98 -4.93
C THR A 236 6.59 -12.30 -3.67
N ALA A 237 6.43 -12.98 -2.53
CA ALA A 237 7.01 -12.57 -1.26
C ALA A 237 8.45 -13.10 -1.14
N TYR A 238 9.36 -12.20 -0.79
CA TYR A 238 10.79 -12.44 -0.57
C TYR A 238 11.14 -12.25 0.90
N THR A 239 12.12 -13.00 1.37
CA THR A 239 12.66 -12.92 2.73
C THR A 239 14.15 -13.33 2.75
N ASP A 240 14.72 -13.46 3.95
CA ASP A 240 16.17 -13.61 4.14
C ASP A 240 16.89 -12.45 3.42
N LEU A 241 16.44 -11.22 3.76
CA LEU A 241 16.91 -9.99 3.16
C LEU A 241 18.31 -9.66 3.65
N VAL A 242 19.18 -9.26 2.71
CA VAL A 242 20.53 -8.80 3.01
C VAL A 242 20.50 -7.28 3.19
N CYS A 243 20.84 -6.84 4.41
CA CYS A 243 20.94 -5.41 4.71
C CYS A 243 22.32 -4.87 4.33
N ASP A 244 22.36 -3.63 3.93
CA ASP A 244 23.58 -2.84 3.78
C ASP A 244 24.22 -2.54 5.16
N PRO A 245 25.49 -2.07 5.21
CA PRO A 245 26.17 -1.77 6.47
C PRO A 245 25.46 -0.73 7.36
N ASP A 246 24.58 0.10 6.82
CA ASP A 246 23.76 1.05 7.56
C ASP A 246 22.45 0.45 8.14
N GLY A 247 22.25 -0.86 7.95
CA GLY A 247 21.10 -1.61 8.45
C GLY A 247 19.85 -1.49 7.59
N LEU A 248 19.94 -0.91 6.39
CA LEU A 248 18.81 -0.78 5.46
C LEU A 248 18.85 -1.87 4.38
N THR A 249 17.70 -2.36 4.01
CA THR A 249 17.52 -3.19 2.80
C THR A 249 17.12 -2.27 1.64
N ARG A 250 17.75 -2.43 0.48
CA ARG A 250 17.51 -1.59 -0.70
C ARG A 250 17.12 -2.41 -1.92
N VAL A 251 15.95 -2.12 -2.46
CA VAL A 251 15.50 -2.62 -3.78
C VAL A 251 15.75 -1.52 -4.80
N SER A 252 16.53 -1.78 -5.84
CA SER A 252 16.79 -0.80 -6.89
C SER A 252 16.11 -1.15 -8.19
N LEU A 253 15.58 -0.13 -8.84
CA LEU A 253 14.89 -0.19 -10.11
C LEU A 253 15.51 0.87 -11.04
N GLU A 254 16.11 0.43 -12.15
CA GLU A 254 16.80 1.30 -13.11
C GLU A 254 16.16 1.17 -14.50
N ALA A 255 15.73 2.31 -15.03
CA ALA A 255 15.15 2.40 -16.36
C ALA A 255 16.25 2.33 -17.46
N PRO A 256 15.91 2.00 -18.72
CA PRO A 256 16.88 1.95 -19.83
C PRO A 256 17.63 3.26 -20.10
N ASP A 257 17.07 4.40 -19.70
CA ASP A 257 17.70 5.72 -19.85
C ASP A 257 18.64 6.08 -18.67
N GLY A 258 18.84 5.14 -17.73
CA GLY A 258 19.75 5.29 -16.59
C GLY A 258 19.10 5.92 -15.34
N ARG A 259 17.83 6.35 -15.40
CA ARG A 259 17.14 6.82 -14.21
C ARG A 259 16.91 5.68 -13.22
N ARG A 260 17.22 5.93 -11.96
CA ARG A 260 17.19 4.91 -10.90
C ARG A 260 16.36 5.37 -9.71
N LEU A 261 15.47 4.50 -9.26
CA LEU A 261 14.76 4.60 -8.00
C LEU A 261 15.28 3.52 -7.05
N VAL A 262 15.38 3.85 -5.77
CA VAL A 262 15.73 2.88 -4.73
C VAL A 262 14.67 2.95 -3.64
N LEU A 263 13.90 1.88 -3.47
CA LEU A 263 13.09 1.73 -2.28
C LEU A 263 13.96 1.12 -1.19
N TRP A 264 13.98 1.76 -0.03
CA TRP A 264 14.67 1.25 1.14
C TRP A 264 13.70 0.99 2.28
N THR A 265 14.05 0.06 3.16
CA THR A 265 13.31 -0.23 4.39
C THR A 265 14.29 -0.57 5.51
N ASP A 266 13.86 -0.36 6.76
CA ASP A 266 14.62 -0.73 7.95
C ASP A 266 14.45 -2.23 8.28
N SER A 267 15.16 -2.69 9.31
CA SER A 267 15.12 -4.08 9.77
C SER A 267 13.77 -4.51 10.36
N GLY A 268 12.83 -3.60 10.54
CA GLY A 268 11.46 -3.90 10.94
C GLY A 268 10.64 -4.61 9.85
N CYS A 269 11.16 -4.64 8.61
CA CYS A 269 10.51 -5.29 7.47
C CYS A 269 11.36 -6.46 6.93
N PRO A 270 11.27 -7.66 7.52
CA PRO A 270 11.99 -8.82 7.04
C PRO A 270 11.40 -9.43 5.76
N TRP A 271 10.33 -8.85 5.23
CA TRP A 271 9.63 -9.29 4.05
C TRP A 271 9.46 -8.19 3.02
N LEU A 272 9.53 -8.58 1.74
CA LEU A 272 9.21 -7.74 0.59
C LEU A 272 8.27 -8.52 -0.33
N VAL A 273 7.15 -7.91 -0.75
CA VAL A 273 6.38 -8.45 -1.87
C VAL A 273 6.68 -7.62 -3.11
N LEU A 274 6.92 -8.28 -4.22
CA LEU A 274 7.05 -7.65 -5.52
C LEU A 274 5.92 -8.09 -6.41
N PHE A 275 5.22 -7.10 -7.02
CA PHE A 275 4.10 -7.35 -7.92
C PHE A 275 4.25 -6.53 -9.20
N SER A 276 4.38 -7.22 -10.33
CA SER A 276 4.58 -6.61 -11.66
C SER A 276 3.27 -6.26 -12.39
N ALA A 277 2.13 -6.39 -11.71
CA ALA A 277 0.82 -5.98 -12.19
C ALA A 277 0.36 -6.70 -13.50
N ASP A 278 0.80 -7.94 -13.72
CA ASP A 278 0.47 -8.70 -14.94
C ASP A 278 -1.03 -8.99 -15.12
N PRO A 279 -1.83 -9.26 -14.06
CA PRO A 279 -3.26 -9.52 -14.21
C PRO A 279 -4.10 -8.28 -14.51
N LEU A 280 -3.52 -7.06 -14.40
CA LEU A 280 -4.28 -5.82 -14.58
C LEU A 280 -4.69 -5.59 -16.05
N PRO A 281 -5.69 -4.70 -16.32
CA PRO A 281 -6.05 -4.29 -17.66
C PRO A 281 -4.87 -3.79 -18.47
N SER A 282 -4.93 -3.88 -19.78
CA SER A 282 -3.81 -3.64 -20.71
C SER A 282 -3.20 -2.24 -20.61
N ASP A 283 -3.99 -1.25 -20.20
CA ASP A 283 -3.59 0.15 -20.00
C ASP A 283 -2.91 0.39 -18.64
N GLU A 284 -3.10 -0.50 -17.66
CA GLU A 284 -2.46 -0.45 -16.34
C GLU A 284 -1.32 -1.48 -16.18
N ARG A 285 -1.42 -2.59 -16.96
CA ARG A 285 -0.49 -3.72 -16.85
C ARG A 285 0.96 -3.28 -16.99
N ARG A 286 1.80 -3.68 -15.99
CA ARG A 286 3.24 -3.51 -15.98
C ARG A 286 3.74 -2.05 -16.11
N ARG A 287 2.89 -1.08 -15.76
CA ARG A 287 3.27 0.35 -15.77
C ARG A 287 3.96 0.81 -14.48
N GLY A 288 4.06 -0.06 -13.51
CA GLY A 288 4.78 0.13 -12.26
C GLY A 288 5.09 -1.23 -11.64
N LEU A 289 6.13 -1.27 -10.81
CA LEU A 289 6.47 -2.41 -9.98
C LEU A 289 6.08 -2.08 -8.53
N ALA A 290 5.11 -2.80 -7.97
CA ALA A 290 4.90 -2.71 -6.54
C ALA A 290 6.10 -3.32 -5.81
N VAL A 291 6.62 -2.60 -4.85
CA VAL A 291 7.67 -3.05 -3.92
C VAL A 291 7.14 -2.77 -2.52
N GLU A 292 6.80 -3.83 -1.81
CA GLU A 292 5.99 -3.76 -0.61
C GLU A 292 6.77 -4.23 0.61
N PRO A 293 7.42 -3.35 1.37
CA PRO A 293 7.96 -3.69 2.68
C PRO A 293 6.85 -4.15 3.63
N MET A 294 7.10 -5.27 4.33
CA MET A 294 6.14 -5.86 5.26
C MET A 294 6.83 -6.36 6.54
N THR A 295 6.17 -6.22 7.68
CA THR A 295 6.66 -6.73 8.97
C THR A 295 6.45 -8.23 9.12
N CYS A 296 5.54 -8.82 8.36
CA CYS A 296 5.25 -10.26 8.38
C CYS A 296 4.78 -10.72 6.98
N PRO A 297 4.86 -12.03 6.67
CA PRO A 297 4.46 -12.54 5.37
C PRO A 297 2.94 -12.56 5.18
N PRO A 298 2.44 -12.78 3.94
CA PRO A 298 1.05 -13.17 3.73
C PRO A 298 0.67 -14.37 4.59
N ASP A 299 -0.56 -14.41 5.06
CA ASP A 299 -1.17 -15.45 5.92
C ASP A 299 -0.57 -15.53 7.35
N ALA A 300 0.17 -14.49 7.79
CA ALA A 300 0.79 -14.44 9.11
C ALA A 300 -0.23 -14.55 10.27
N PHE A 301 -1.44 -14.03 10.10
CA PHE A 301 -2.51 -14.18 11.10
C PHE A 301 -2.88 -15.65 11.35
N ARG A 302 -2.67 -16.53 10.36
CA ARG A 302 -2.90 -17.98 10.49
C ARG A 302 -1.64 -18.75 10.87
N SER A 303 -0.51 -18.42 10.26
CA SER A 303 0.74 -19.13 10.50
C SER A 303 1.42 -18.74 11.81
N GLY A 304 1.22 -17.50 12.25
CA GLY A 304 1.96 -16.90 13.36
C GLY A 304 3.37 -16.44 12.98
N GLU A 305 3.79 -16.62 11.73
CA GLU A 305 5.14 -16.31 11.27
C GLU A 305 5.38 -14.80 11.27
N ASP A 306 6.40 -14.34 12.02
CA ASP A 306 6.78 -12.94 12.22
C ASP A 306 5.59 -12.01 12.61
N LEU A 307 4.49 -12.60 13.06
CA LEU A 307 3.34 -11.85 13.54
C LEU A 307 3.66 -11.17 14.88
N ILE A 308 3.48 -9.86 14.92
CA ILE A 308 3.76 -9.08 16.12
C ILE A 308 2.60 -9.25 17.12
N ALA A 309 2.92 -9.65 18.34
CA ALA A 309 1.98 -9.68 19.46
C ALA A 309 2.11 -8.39 20.27
N LEU A 310 1.47 -7.30 19.82
CA LEU A 310 1.51 -6.02 20.52
C LEU A 310 0.89 -6.13 21.91
N GLN A 311 1.71 -5.96 22.97
CA GLN A 311 1.21 -5.88 24.33
C GLN A 311 0.40 -4.59 24.55
N PRO A 312 -0.46 -4.52 25.59
CA PRO A 312 -1.14 -3.28 25.93
C PRO A 312 -0.17 -2.11 26.11
N GLY A 313 -0.38 -1.02 25.36
CA GLY A 313 0.48 0.16 25.33
C GLY A 313 1.76 0.03 24.49
N GLU A 314 2.07 -1.14 23.95
CA GLU A 314 3.23 -1.34 23.07
C GLU A 314 2.99 -0.74 21.69
N THR A 315 4.08 -0.24 21.08
CA THR A 315 4.10 0.33 19.73
C THR A 315 5.07 -0.44 18.85
N ALA A 316 4.63 -0.88 17.69
CA ALA A 316 5.51 -1.34 16.60
C ALA A 316 5.63 -0.24 15.54
N THR A 317 6.81 -0.13 14.93
CA THR A 317 7.11 0.87 13.90
C THR A 317 7.91 0.24 12.78
N LEU A 318 7.62 0.64 11.55
CA LEU A 318 8.44 0.37 10.37
C LEU A 318 8.80 1.70 9.70
N SER A 319 9.99 1.76 9.07
CA SER A 319 10.41 2.90 8.26
C SER A 319 10.79 2.45 6.86
N TRP A 320 10.41 3.25 5.89
CA TRP A 320 10.71 3.02 4.49
C TRP A 320 10.85 4.34 3.75
N GLY A 321 11.33 4.29 2.52
CA GLY A 321 11.41 5.47 1.69
C GLY A 321 11.77 5.17 0.26
N ILE A 322 11.73 6.22 -0.58
CA ILE A 322 12.11 6.17 -2.00
C ILE A 322 13.22 7.19 -2.20
N ASP A 323 14.44 6.71 -2.44
CA ASP A 323 15.59 7.52 -2.84
C ASP A 323 15.48 7.82 -4.33
N VAL A 324 15.57 9.10 -4.66
CA VAL A 324 15.44 9.64 -6.02
C VAL A 324 16.73 10.33 -6.49
N THR A 325 17.85 10.14 -5.81
CA THR A 325 19.13 10.77 -6.18
C THR A 325 19.60 10.36 -7.56
N GLY A 326 19.35 9.11 -7.95
CA GLY A 326 19.60 8.58 -9.29
C GLY A 326 18.47 8.81 -10.30
N PHE A 327 17.38 9.48 -9.91
CA PHE A 327 16.23 9.72 -10.77
C PHE A 327 16.27 11.07 -11.49
N ARG A 328 17.07 12.01 -10.96
CA ARG A 328 17.33 13.30 -11.59
C ARG A 328 18.20 13.14 -12.81
N PRO A 329 18.02 13.96 -13.88
CA PRO A 329 18.84 13.96 -15.06
C PRO A 329 20.30 14.31 -14.79
#